data_da70b624c69554348ce6946b7ce3cb29
#
_entry.id   da70b624c69554348ce6946b7ce3cb29
#
_cell.length_a   1.000
_cell.length_b   1.000
_cell.length_c   1.000
_cell.angle_alpha   90.00
_cell.angle_beta   90.00
_cell.angle_gamma   90.00
#
_symmetry.space_group_name_H-M   'P 1'
#
loop_
_entity.id
_entity.type
_entity.pdbx_description
1 polymer ?
#
loop_
_entity_poly.entity_id
_entity_poly.type
_entity_poly.pdbx_seq_one_letter_code
_entity_poly.pdbx_strand_id
1 'polypeptide(L)'
;MNLSVQQLMERYVQSQRALGRRYAGEERVLLSVRHYLEAQGLTDLDQTGFDDWCRTFAHLTPSVIRHRQLVVRRWCLYRRRYEQECFVPSPEHFARTAPHRPPFILEPTDVARLLVAARHTPATIRSPLRPAVLRLAIVLLYTAGLRRGELLRLTLADVDAKAGVLRVRESKFHKSRLVPLSADAQRELRQYLKQRRAIPLDTGPDTPLLCHYSGRNGSLRGYTGTGLGNGLRTLLREAEVQNADGKYPRIHDFRHSFAVQAMLRWYQQGADVQANLPKLAMYLGHVSIISTAYYLQWVPALAQAASQRFEAKFGTLIQGDKL
;
A
#
# COMPACT_ATOMS: atom_id res chain seq x y z
N MET A 1 -21.98 -35.42 -13.43
CA MET A 1 -21.96 -35.25 -11.95
C MET A 1 -22.07 -33.76 -11.65
N ASN A 2 -23.18 -33.32 -11.09
CA ASN A 2 -23.30 -31.94 -10.64
C ASN A 2 -22.44 -31.75 -9.39
N LEU A 3 -21.49 -30.84 -9.47
CA LEU A 3 -20.64 -30.47 -8.33
C LEU A 3 -21.48 -29.66 -7.32
N SER A 4 -21.28 -29.87 -6.02
CA SER A 4 -21.92 -29.01 -5.02
C SER A 4 -21.40 -27.59 -5.08
N VAL A 5 -22.17 -26.63 -4.55
CA VAL A 5 -21.76 -25.21 -4.43
C VAL A 5 -20.41 -25.09 -3.73
N GLN A 6 -20.18 -25.87 -2.69
CA GLN A 6 -18.91 -25.92 -1.98
C GLN A 6 -17.76 -26.38 -2.87
N GLN A 7 -17.92 -27.48 -3.59
CA GLN A 7 -16.89 -28.00 -4.51
C GLN A 7 -16.54 -27.00 -5.61
N LEU A 8 -17.54 -26.27 -6.12
CA LEU A 8 -17.32 -25.19 -7.10
C LEU A 8 -16.58 -23.99 -6.52
N MET A 9 -16.85 -23.61 -5.24
CA MET A 9 -16.08 -22.57 -4.55
C MET A 9 -14.61 -22.98 -4.36
N GLU A 10 -14.36 -24.18 -3.88
CA GLU A 10 -13.01 -24.71 -3.67
C GLU A 10 -12.23 -24.77 -4.99
N ARG A 11 -12.85 -25.29 -6.05
CA ARG A 11 -12.25 -25.33 -7.37
C ARG A 11 -11.94 -23.95 -7.93
N TYR A 12 -12.83 -22.98 -7.71
CA TYR A 12 -12.59 -21.60 -8.09
C TYR A 12 -11.41 -20.97 -7.33
N VAL A 13 -11.34 -21.14 -6.01
CA VAL A 13 -10.22 -20.65 -5.20
C VAL A 13 -8.90 -21.28 -5.66
N GLN A 14 -8.89 -22.58 -5.91
CA GLN A 14 -7.71 -23.28 -6.44
C GLN A 14 -7.28 -22.72 -7.79
N SER A 15 -8.23 -22.48 -8.71
CA SER A 15 -7.93 -21.88 -10.02
C SER A 15 -7.31 -20.48 -9.89
N GLN A 16 -7.79 -19.67 -8.95
CA GLN A 16 -7.21 -18.34 -8.70
C GLN A 16 -5.80 -18.42 -8.09
N ARG A 17 -5.56 -19.43 -7.25
CA ARG A 17 -4.22 -19.69 -6.68
C ARG A 17 -3.24 -20.22 -7.75
N ALA A 18 -3.69 -21.06 -8.64
CA ALA A 18 -2.90 -21.55 -9.79
C ALA A 18 -2.45 -20.40 -10.72
N LEU A 19 -3.23 -19.30 -10.78
CA LEU A 19 -2.87 -18.06 -11.47
C LEU A 19 -1.90 -17.16 -10.65
N GLY A 20 -1.29 -17.68 -9.59
CA GLY A 20 -0.33 -16.98 -8.74
C GLY A 20 -0.96 -15.97 -7.77
N ARG A 21 -2.27 -15.99 -7.54
CA ARG A 21 -2.94 -15.09 -6.59
C ARG A 21 -2.99 -15.73 -5.21
N ARG A 22 -2.69 -14.95 -4.14
CA ARG A 22 -2.86 -15.46 -2.75
C ARG A 22 -4.32 -15.75 -2.41
N TYR A 23 -5.23 -14.97 -2.93
CA TYR A 23 -6.70 -15.08 -2.86
C TYR A 23 -7.30 -15.30 -1.45
N ALA A 24 -6.54 -15.03 -0.38
CA ALA A 24 -6.97 -15.30 0.99
C ALA A 24 -8.07 -14.35 1.50
N GLY A 25 -8.10 -13.13 1.01
CA GLY A 25 -9.15 -12.14 1.34
C GLY A 25 -10.48 -12.51 0.68
N GLU A 26 -10.43 -12.81 -0.59
CA GLU A 26 -11.56 -13.18 -1.42
C GLU A 26 -12.14 -14.54 -1.01
N GLU A 27 -11.29 -15.50 -0.66
CA GLU A 27 -11.71 -16.78 -0.10
C GLU A 27 -12.54 -16.60 1.18
N ARG A 28 -12.12 -15.72 2.10
CA ARG A 28 -12.92 -15.41 3.31
C ARG A 28 -14.28 -14.83 2.98
N VAL A 29 -14.39 -14.05 1.91
CA VAL A 29 -15.69 -13.55 1.43
C VAL A 29 -16.56 -14.71 0.95
N LEU A 30 -16.00 -15.63 0.14
CA LEU A 30 -16.75 -16.80 -0.34
C LEU A 30 -17.15 -17.72 0.81
N LEU A 31 -16.26 -17.96 1.77
CA LEU A 31 -16.59 -18.71 2.99
C LEU A 31 -17.73 -18.07 3.78
N SER A 32 -17.80 -16.73 3.83
CA SER A 32 -18.92 -16.06 4.50
C SER A 32 -20.26 -16.26 3.79
N VAL A 33 -20.25 -16.35 2.46
CA VAL A 33 -21.45 -16.71 1.68
C VAL A 33 -21.86 -18.16 2.00
N ARG A 34 -20.92 -19.10 2.01
CA ARG A 34 -21.17 -20.51 2.34
C ARG A 34 -21.81 -20.65 3.72
N HIS A 35 -21.19 -20.04 4.75
CA HIS A 35 -21.74 -20.08 6.10
C HIS A 35 -23.15 -19.45 6.19
N TYR A 36 -23.39 -18.41 5.41
CA TYR A 36 -24.71 -17.80 5.34
C TYR A 36 -25.75 -18.77 4.74
N LEU A 37 -25.44 -19.41 3.61
CA LEU A 37 -26.32 -20.40 2.98
C LEU A 37 -26.62 -21.58 3.91
N GLU A 38 -25.58 -22.13 4.56
CA GLU A 38 -25.69 -23.20 5.55
C GLU A 38 -26.62 -22.78 6.71
N ALA A 39 -26.45 -21.59 7.26
CA ALA A 39 -27.24 -21.08 8.38
C ALA A 39 -28.71 -20.83 8.01
N GLN A 40 -29.01 -20.50 6.75
CA GLN A 40 -30.37 -20.29 6.24
C GLN A 40 -31.00 -21.55 5.65
N GLY A 41 -30.29 -22.69 5.62
CA GLY A 41 -30.77 -23.93 5.00
C GLY A 41 -30.92 -23.81 3.47
N LEU A 42 -30.22 -22.87 2.83
CA LEU A 42 -30.27 -22.63 1.40
C LEU A 42 -29.25 -23.53 0.68
N THR A 43 -29.67 -24.15 -0.39
CA THR A 43 -28.81 -25.02 -1.22
C THR A 43 -28.00 -24.26 -2.26
N ASP A 44 -28.48 -23.08 -2.68
CA ASP A 44 -27.83 -22.20 -3.64
C ASP A 44 -28.14 -20.71 -3.35
N LEU A 45 -27.39 -19.83 -4.04
CA LEU A 45 -27.53 -18.40 -3.96
C LEU A 45 -28.48 -17.91 -5.06
N ASP A 46 -29.54 -17.23 -4.65
CA ASP A 46 -30.45 -16.47 -5.52
C ASP A 46 -30.35 -14.95 -5.24
N GLN A 47 -31.21 -14.14 -5.87
CA GLN A 47 -31.22 -12.69 -5.65
C GLN A 47 -31.55 -12.35 -4.20
N THR A 48 -32.55 -13.01 -3.61
CA THR A 48 -32.99 -12.74 -2.22
C THR A 48 -31.89 -13.11 -1.23
N GLY A 49 -31.33 -14.30 -1.34
CA GLY A 49 -30.22 -14.76 -0.51
C GLY A 49 -28.96 -13.89 -0.63
N PHE A 50 -28.68 -13.39 -1.85
CA PHE A 50 -27.58 -12.45 -2.04
C PHE A 50 -27.82 -11.09 -1.35
N ASP A 51 -29.03 -10.54 -1.46
CA ASP A 51 -29.38 -9.26 -0.84
C ASP A 51 -29.38 -9.37 0.69
N ASP A 52 -29.92 -10.45 1.24
CA ASP A 52 -29.91 -10.72 2.67
C ASP A 52 -28.50 -10.94 3.21
N TRP A 53 -27.66 -11.69 2.50
CA TRP A 53 -26.25 -11.78 2.83
C TRP A 53 -25.57 -10.40 2.82
N CYS A 54 -25.86 -9.54 1.86
CA CYS A 54 -25.34 -8.17 1.82
C CYS A 54 -25.77 -7.34 3.03
N ARG A 55 -26.98 -7.53 3.56
CA ARG A 55 -27.47 -6.83 4.77
C ARG A 55 -26.66 -7.19 6.01
N THR A 56 -26.07 -8.39 6.11
CA THR A 56 -25.24 -8.81 7.26
C THR A 56 -24.03 -7.92 7.47
N PHE A 57 -23.56 -7.21 6.46
CA PHE A 57 -22.40 -6.32 6.52
C PHE A 57 -22.68 -4.90 6.02
N ALA A 58 -23.94 -4.44 6.09
CA ALA A 58 -24.36 -3.09 5.70
C ALA A 58 -23.67 -1.97 6.52
N HIS A 59 -23.14 -2.31 7.71
CA HIS A 59 -22.37 -1.41 8.57
C HIS A 59 -20.95 -1.10 8.04
N LEU A 60 -20.48 -1.81 7.01
CA LEU A 60 -19.15 -1.60 6.42
C LEU A 60 -19.19 -0.43 5.42
N THR A 61 -17.98 0.05 5.08
CA THR A 61 -17.89 1.13 4.08
C THR A 61 -18.35 0.66 2.69
N PRO A 62 -18.94 1.55 1.87
CA PRO A 62 -19.45 1.20 0.54
C PRO A 62 -18.39 0.52 -0.36
N SER A 63 -17.14 0.93 -0.26
CA SER A 63 -16.04 0.30 -1.01
C SER A 63 -15.80 -1.15 -0.60
N VAL A 64 -15.92 -1.48 0.69
CA VAL A 64 -15.78 -2.85 1.20
C VAL A 64 -16.98 -3.70 0.78
N ILE A 65 -18.21 -3.14 0.88
CA ILE A 65 -19.42 -3.80 0.45
C ILE A 65 -19.31 -4.15 -1.04
N ARG A 66 -19.00 -3.16 -1.89
CA ARG A 66 -18.81 -3.37 -3.32
C ARG A 66 -17.73 -4.41 -3.65
N HIS A 67 -16.62 -4.39 -2.92
CA HIS A 67 -15.56 -5.39 -3.10
C HIS A 67 -16.09 -6.82 -2.85
N ARG A 68 -16.83 -7.03 -1.76
CA ARG A 68 -17.45 -8.33 -1.45
C ARG A 68 -18.44 -8.78 -2.53
N GLN A 69 -19.31 -7.88 -2.96
CA GLN A 69 -20.28 -8.12 -4.04
C GLN A 69 -19.56 -8.53 -5.34
N LEU A 70 -18.47 -7.84 -5.70
CA LEU A 70 -17.68 -8.18 -6.89
C LEU A 70 -16.96 -9.53 -6.78
N VAL A 71 -16.52 -9.93 -5.59
CA VAL A 71 -15.92 -11.26 -5.36
C VAL A 71 -16.94 -12.35 -5.65
N VAL A 72 -18.16 -12.23 -5.08
CA VAL A 72 -19.24 -13.19 -5.29
C VAL A 72 -19.66 -13.24 -6.76
N ARG A 73 -19.84 -12.08 -7.40
CA ARG A 73 -20.17 -12.04 -8.84
C ARG A 73 -19.14 -12.76 -9.70
N ARG A 74 -17.84 -12.56 -9.43
CA ARG A 74 -16.77 -13.25 -10.19
C ARG A 74 -16.83 -14.76 -10.01
N TRP A 75 -17.14 -15.24 -8.82
CA TRP A 75 -17.36 -16.65 -8.57
C TRP A 75 -18.62 -17.17 -9.29
N CYS A 76 -19.75 -16.48 -9.25
CA CYS A 76 -20.96 -16.85 -9.98
C CYS A 76 -20.71 -16.88 -11.51
N LEU A 77 -19.98 -15.90 -12.05
CA LEU A 77 -19.57 -15.91 -13.46
C LEU A 77 -18.66 -17.10 -13.82
N TYR A 78 -17.83 -17.56 -12.88
CA TYR A 78 -17.06 -18.79 -13.07
C TYR A 78 -17.98 -20.03 -13.06
N ARG A 79 -18.95 -20.10 -12.15
CA ARG A 79 -19.96 -21.16 -12.09
C ARG A 79 -20.76 -21.28 -13.37
N ARG A 80 -21.15 -20.16 -13.99
CA ARG A 80 -21.94 -20.12 -15.23
C ARG A 80 -21.30 -20.90 -16.39
N ARG A 81 -20.01 -21.21 -16.32
CA ARG A 81 -19.33 -22.09 -17.29
C ARG A 81 -19.74 -23.56 -17.16
N TYR A 82 -20.29 -23.95 -16.03
CA TYR A 82 -20.71 -25.31 -15.70
C TYR A 82 -22.21 -25.41 -15.49
N GLU A 83 -22.83 -24.32 -15.03
CA GLU A 83 -24.25 -24.21 -14.67
C GLU A 83 -24.80 -22.92 -15.31
N GLN A 84 -25.32 -23.01 -16.53
CA GLN A 84 -25.71 -21.83 -17.33
C GLN A 84 -26.78 -20.98 -16.65
N GLU A 85 -27.71 -21.62 -15.93
CA GLU A 85 -28.83 -20.96 -15.23
C GLU A 85 -28.46 -20.45 -13.81
N CYS A 86 -27.19 -20.59 -13.38
CA CYS A 86 -26.83 -20.13 -12.04
C CYS A 86 -27.01 -18.61 -11.90
N PHE A 87 -27.48 -18.19 -10.74
CA PHE A 87 -27.64 -16.79 -10.41
C PHE A 87 -26.30 -16.02 -10.50
N VAL A 88 -26.36 -14.81 -11.07
CA VAL A 88 -25.20 -13.88 -11.11
C VAL A 88 -25.68 -12.49 -10.71
N PRO A 89 -25.23 -11.94 -9.57
CA PRO A 89 -25.67 -10.64 -9.11
C PRO A 89 -25.36 -9.54 -10.15
N SER A 90 -26.32 -8.62 -10.41
CA SER A 90 -26.11 -7.47 -11.30
C SER A 90 -25.27 -6.39 -10.61
N PRO A 91 -24.23 -5.85 -11.28
CA PRO A 91 -23.40 -4.79 -10.71
C PRO A 91 -24.11 -3.44 -10.59
N GLU A 92 -25.27 -3.26 -11.20
CA GLU A 92 -26.09 -2.05 -11.15
C GLU A 92 -26.61 -1.77 -9.74
N HIS A 93 -26.91 -2.84 -8.98
CA HIS A 93 -27.38 -2.76 -7.60
C HIS A 93 -26.27 -2.74 -6.56
N PHE A 94 -25.00 -2.76 -6.99
CA PHE A 94 -23.87 -2.77 -6.06
C PHE A 94 -23.66 -1.41 -5.42
N ALA A 95 -23.16 -1.43 -4.18
CA ALA A 95 -22.84 -0.22 -3.45
C ALA A 95 -21.95 0.74 -4.29
N ARG A 96 -22.35 1.99 -4.36
CA ARG A 96 -21.56 3.03 -5.05
C ARG A 96 -20.33 3.37 -4.22
N THR A 97 -19.18 3.38 -4.85
CA THR A 97 -17.95 3.79 -4.18
C THR A 97 -17.92 5.30 -4.03
N ALA A 98 -17.44 5.78 -2.87
CA ALA A 98 -17.16 7.20 -2.71
C ALA A 98 -16.11 7.66 -3.75
N PRO A 99 -16.15 8.94 -4.15
CA PRO A 99 -15.12 9.53 -5.01
C PRO A 99 -13.72 9.24 -4.47
N HIS A 100 -12.77 9.08 -5.38
CA HIS A 100 -11.39 8.82 -4.98
C HIS A 100 -10.84 10.00 -4.17
N ARG A 101 -10.41 9.74 -2.94
CA ARG A 101 -9.76 10.76 -2.11
C ARG A 101 -8.38 11.06 -2.70
N PRO A 102 -8.06 12.33 -3.06
CA PRO A 102 -6.74 12.68 -3.54
C PRO A 102 -5.67 12.32 -2.51
N PRO A 103 -4.45 12.00 -2.96
CA PRO A 103 -3.35 11.70 -2.05
C PRO A 103 -2.95 12.96 -1.27
N PHE A 104 -2.57 12.77 -0.03
CA PHE A 104 -1.88 13.79 0.75
C PHE A 104 -0.39 13.77 0.34
N ILE A 105 0.12 14.89 -0.13
CA ILE A 105 1.55 15.02 -0.46
C ILE A 105 2.26 15.64 0.74
N LEU A 106 3.11 14.83 1.39
CA LEU A 106 3.94 15.30 2.50
C LEU A 106 5.09 16.15 1.94
N GLU A 107 5.24 17.32 2.50
CA GLU A 107 6.39 18.18 2.23
C GLU A 107 7.61 17.73 3.04
N PRO A 108 8.84 18.11 2.65
CA PRO A 108 10.05 17.79 3.42
C PRO A 108 10.00 18.27 4.87
N THR A 109 9.35 19.40 5.13
CA THR A 109 9.12 19.97 6.47
C THR A 109 8.22 19.09 7.33
N ASP A 110 7.18 18.50 6.75
CA ASP A 110 6.32 17.54 7.45
C ASP A 110 7.10 16.31 7.89
N VAL A 111 7.92 15.77 6.98
CA VAL A 111 8.76 14.61 7.27
C VAL A 111 9.79 14.95 8.35
N ALA A 112 10.40 16.13 8.33
CA ALA A 112 11.31 16.58 9.37
C ALA A 112 10.63 16.61 10.75
N ARG A 113 9.41 17.17 10.86
CA ARG A 113 8.61 17.16 12.09
C ARG A 113 8.31 15.74 12.58
N LEU A 114 7.93 14.84 11.66
CA LEU A 114 7.70 13.42 11.99
C LEU A 114 8.95 12.72 12.50
N LEU A 115 10.12 13.01 11.92
CA LEU A 115 11.39 12.43 12.35
C LEU A 115 11.82 12.95 13.74
N VAL A 116 11.48 14.20 14.07
CA VAL A 116 11.65 14.75 15.43
C VAL A 116 10.72 14.06 16.42
N ALA A 117 9.43 13.97 16.12
CA ALA A 117 8.45 13.28 16.97
C ALA A 117 8.83 11.81 17.20
N ALA A 118 9.34 11.12 16.18
CA ALA A 118 9.80 9.73 16.30
C ALA A 118 10.95 9.55 17.31
N ARG A 119 11.83 10.55 17.47
CA ARG A 119 12.92 10.51 18.46
C ARG A 119 12.40 10.58 19.89
N HIS A 120 11.31 11.33 20.11
CA HIS A 120 10.71 11.52 21.44
C HIS A 120 9.70 10.42 21.80
N THR A 121 9.39 9.50 20.88
CA THR A 121 8.50 8.38 21.15
C THR A 121 9.12 7.48 22.23
N PRO A 122 8.40 7.17 23.32
CA PRO A 122 8.97 6.35 24.38
C PRO A 122 9.20 4.89 23.88
N ALA A 123 10.35 4.36 24.22
CA ALA A 123 10.61 2.93 24.15
C ALA A 123 9.79 2.19 25.22
N THR A 124 9.44 0.94 24.96
CA THR A 124 8.76 0.09 25.93
C THR A 124 9.53 -1.22 26.10
N ILE A 125 9.29 -1.93 27.20
CA ILE A 125 9.90 -3.25 27.43
C ILE A 125 9.65 -4.19 26.24
N ARG A 126 8.45 -4.15 25.65
CA ARG A 126 8.10 -4.97 24.49
C ARG A 126 8.63 -4.43 23.16
N SER A 127 8.98 -3.16 23.09
CA SER A 127 9.47 -2.52 21.87
C SER A 127 10.58 -1.50 22.20
N PRO A 128 11.77 -1.99 22.62
CA PRO A 128 12.89 -1.12 22.99
C PRO A 128 13.41 -0.30 21.82
N LEU A 129 13.24 -0.78 20.59
CA LEU A 129 13.61 -0.08 19.36
C LEU A 129 12.47 0.78 18.76
N ARG A 130 11.35 0.97 19.47
CA ARG A 130 10.19 1.66 18.91
C ARG A 130 10.51 3.00 18.26
N PRO A 131 11.29 3.92 18.88
CA PRO A 131 11.67 5.17 18.24
C PRO A 131 12.43 4.96 16.93
N ALA A 132 13.42 4.08 16.95
CA ALA A 132 14.27 3.78 15.80
C ALA A 132 13.50 3.06 14.68
N VAL A 133 12.58 2.15 15.04
CA VAL A 133 11.68 1.46 14.08
C VAL A 133 10.76 2.47 13.38
N LEU A 134 10.11 3.35 14.12
CA LEU A 134 9.20 4.34 13.54
C LEU A 134 9.96 5.33 12.66
N ARG A 135 11.14 5.78 13.11
CA ARG A 135 12.00 6.66 12.34
C ARG A 135 12.46 6.00 11.02
N LEU A 136 12.99 4.78 11.07
CA LEU A 136 13.40 4.05 9.87
C LEU A 136 12.21 3.80 8.94
N ALA A 137 11.04 3.47 9.48
CA ALA A 137 9.83 3.26 8.70
C ALA A 137 9.43 4.53 7.91
N ILE A 138 9.45 5.72 8.56
CA ILE A 138 9.19 7.00 7.89
C ILE A 138 10.20 7.21 6.75
N VAL A 139 11.49 7.05 7.04
CA VAL A 139 12.54 7.24 6.04
C VAL A 139 12.34 6.31 4.84
N LEU A 140 12.17 5.01 5.05
CA LEU A 140 12.03 4.06 3.95
C LEU A 140 10.72 4.23 3.17
N LEU A 141 9.62 4.58 3.82
CA LEU A 141 8.36 4.86 3.14
C LEU A 141 8.46 6.12 2.28
N TYR A 142 9.12 7.18 2.77
CA TYR A 142 9.21 8.47 2.09
C TYR A 142 10.33 8.54 1.06
N THR A 143 11.53 7.99 1.34
CA THR A 143 12.70 8.13 0.45
C THR A 143 12.92 6.96 -0.50
N ALA A 144 12.36 5.79 -0.19
CA ALA A 144 12.44 4.60 -1.05
C ALA A 144 11.07 4.19 -1.62
N GLY A 145 10.00 4.90 -1.28
CA GLY A 145 8.67 4.68 -1.82
C GLY A 145 8.12 3.27 -1.59
N LEU A 146 8.52 2.57 -0.52
CA LEU A 146 8.08 1.21 -0.25
C LEU A 146 6.57 1.15 0.05
N ARG A 147 5.90 0.08 -0.39
CA ARG A 147 4.55 -0.22 0.11
C ARG A 147 4.64 -0.67 1.57
N ARG A 148 3.63 -0.35 2.39
CA ARG A 148 3.56 -0.82 3.79
C ARG A 148 3.84 -2.32 3.92
N GLY A 149 3.22 -3.13 3.07
CA GLY A 149 3.40 -4.57 3.10
C GLY A 149 4.80 -5.03 2.66
N GLU A 150 5.48 -4.31 1.78
CA GLU A 150 6.87 -4.57 1.40
C GLU A 150 7.79 -4.28 2.59
N LEU A 151 7.67 -3.09 3.19
CA LEU A 151 8.45 -2.69 4.37
C LEU A 151 8.31 -3.69 5.54
N LEU A 152 7.11 -4.15 5.82
CA LEU A 152 6.84 -5.09 6.93
C LEU A 152 7.34 -6.51 6.68
N ARG A 153 7.59 -6.88 5.42
CA ARG A 153 8.14 -8.20 5.07
C ARG A 153 9.65 -8.23 4.94
N LEU A 154 10.32 -7.07 5.01
CA LEU A 154 11.78 -7.04 4.98
C LEU A 154 12.36 -7.81 6.15
N THR A 155 13.35 -8.65 5.85
CA THR A 155 14.19 -9.35 6.82
C THR A 155 15.60 -8.79 6.80
N LEU A 156 16.45 -9.23 7.71
CA LEU A 156 17.89 -8.84 7.70
C LEU A 156 18.60 -9.32 6.43
N ALA A 157 18.22 -10.48 5.87
CA ALA A 157 18.76 -11.00 4.62
C ALA A 157 18.40 -10.15 3.39
N ASP A 158 17.39 -9.29 3.51
CA ASP A 158 16.97 -8.38 2.43
C ASP A 158 17.76 -7.06 2.41
N VAL A 159 18.66 -6.87 3.37
CA VAL A 159 19.43 -5.64 3.56
C VAL A 159 20.87 -5.85 3.15
N ASP A 160 21.29 -5.27 2.04
CA ASP A 160 22.71 -5.09 1.72
C ASP A 160 23.15 -3.69 2.19
N ALA A 161 23.60 -3.62 3.45
CA ALA A 161 24.02 -2.35 4.05
C ALA A 161 25.32 -1.80 3.44
N LYS A 162 26.16 -2.66 2.80
CA LYS A 162 27.40 -2.27 2.13
C LYS A 162 27.11 -1.64 0.77
N ALA A 163 26.28 -2.29 -0.04
CA ALA A 163 25.84 -1.75 -1.32
C ALA A 163 24.76 -0.66 -1.19
N GLY A 164 24.14 -0.53 -0.02
CA GLY A 164 23.03 0.41 0.20
C GLY A 164 21.77 0.03 -0.57
N VAL A 165 21.45 -1.25 -0.65
CA VAL A 165 20.35 -1.78 -1.44
C VAL A 165 19.42 -2.62 -0.57
N LEU A 166 18.11 -2.49 -0.79
CA LEU A 166 17.09 -3.39 -0.24
C LEU A 166 16.59 -4.33 -1.33
N ARG A 167 16.41 -5.61 -0.98
CA ARG A 167 15.76 -6.60 -1.83
C ARG A 167 14.29 -6.71 -1.44
N VAL A 168 13.40 -6.19 -2.27
CA VAL A 168 11.95 -6.36 -2.08
C VAL A 168 11.51 -7.64 -2.77
N ARG A 169 11.21 -8.68 -1.98
CA ARG A 169 10.76 -9.99 -2.50
C ARG A 169 9.26 -10.00 -2.67
N GLU A 170 8.78 -10.75 -3.67
CA GLU A 170 7.37 -11.08 -3.91
C GLU A 170 6.40 -9.90 -3.66
N SER A 171 6.62 -8.81 -4.32
CA SER A 171 5.68 -7.69 -4.32
C SER A 171 4.36 -8.12 -5.00
N LYS A 172 3.44 -7.20 -5.20
CA LYS A 172 2.22 -7.46 -5.97
C LYS A 172 2.58 -8.09 -7.33
N PHE A 173 1.98 -9.24 -7.65
CA PHE A 173 2.27 -10.09 -8.83
C PHE A 173 3.61 -10.85 -8.78
N HIS A 174 4.08 -11.25 -7.59
CA HIS A 174 5.29 -12.08 -7.39
C HIS A 174 6.58 -11.50 -7.99
N LYS A 175 6.63 -10.19 -8.26
CA LYS A 175 7.83 -9.54 -8.78
C LYS A 175 8.73 -9.11 -7.64
N SER A 176 10.00 -9.52 -7.70
CA SER A 176 11.07 -9.04 -6.83
C SER A 176 11.82 -7.89 -7.51
N ARG A 177 12.34 -6.95 -6.72
CA ARG A 177 13.18 -5.86 -7.22
C ARG A 177 14.23 -5.43 -6.21
N LEU A 178 15.29 -4.85 -6.70
CA LEU A 178 16.28 -4.14 -5.91
C LEU A 178 15.89 -2.66 -5.79
N VAL A 179 16.04 -2.12 -4.58
CA VAL A 179 15.71 -0.72 -4.26
C VAL A 179 16.98 -0.07 -3.73
N PRO A 180 17.75 0.66 -4.55
CA PRO A 180 18.88 1.44 -4.09
C PRO A 180 18.41 2.56 -3.16
N LEU A 181 19.14 2.76 -2.08
CA LEU A 181 18.86 3.77 -1.06
C LEU A 181 19.72 5.02 -1.28
N SER A 182 19.14 6.19 -1.04
CA SER A 182 19.91 7.43 -0.95
C SER A 182 20.93 7.37 0.21
N ALA A 183 21.97 8.22 0.16
CA ALA A 183 22.98 8.29 1.21
C ALA A 183 22.37 8.53 2.60
N ASP A 184 21.35 9.36 2.69
CA ASP A 184 20.62 9.64 3.94
C ASP A 184 19.87 8.42 4.46
N ALA A 185 19.13 7.73 3.59
CA ALA A 185 18.43 6.50 3.95
C ALA A 185 19.40 5.39 4.39
N GLN A 186 20.58 5.31 3.75
CA GLN A 186 21.64 4.38 4.17
C GLN A 186 22.18 4.73 5.55
N ARG A 187 22.38 6.02 5.87
CA ARG A 187 22.82 6.46 7.20
C ARG A 187 21.82 6.05 8.27
N GLU A 188 20.53 6.33 8.06
CA GLU A 188 19.47 5.94 8.97
C GLU A 188 19.37 4.42 9.15
N LEU A 189 19.48 3.66 8.08
CA LEU A 189 19.49 2.20 8.13
C LEU A 189 20.69 1.67 8.94
N ARG A 190 21.89 2.18 8.69
CA ARG A 190 23.11 1.79 9.45
C ARG A 190 22.96 2.16 10.94
N GLN A 191 22.41 3.33 11.27
CA GLN A 191 22.16 3.75 12.64
C GLN A 191 21.17 2.82 13.34
N TYR A 192 20.07 2.47 12.66
CA TYR A 192 19.11 1.51 13.15
C TYR A 192 19.72 0.13 13.42
N LEU A 193 20.49 -0.40 12.47
CA LEU A 193 21.17 -1.67 12.61
C LEU A 193 22.19 -1.68 13.76
N LYS A 194 22.89 -0.56 14.00
CA LYS A 194 23.78 -0.39 15.16
C LYS A 194 22.99 -0.48 16.47
N GLN A 195 21.88 0.25 16.58
CA GLN A 195 21.01 0.20 17.78
C GLN A 195 20.41 -1.19 18.00
N ARG A 196 20.01 -1.86 16.91
CA ARG A 196 19.50 -3.24 16.97
C ARG A 196 20.53 -4.22 17.51
N ARG A 197 21.80 -4.10 17.11
CA ARG A 197 22.90 -4.98 17.61
C ARG A 197 23.23 -4.74 19.08
N ALA A 198 22.94 -3.58 19.62
CA ALA A 198 23.18 -3.26 21.03
C ALA A 198 22.14 -3.91 21.98
N ILE A 199 21.12 -4.55 21.44
CA ILE A 199 20.08 -5.24 22.22
C ILE A 199 20.21 -6.73 21.92
N PRO A 200 19.96 -7.63 22.91
CA PRO A 200 20.03 -9.08 22.71
C PRO A 200 18.85 -9.59 21.88
N LEU A 201 18.85 -9.22 20.60
CA LEU A 201 17.86 -9.66 19.62
C LEU A 201 18.46 -10.74 18.73
N ASP A 202 17.59 -11.65 18.27
CA ASP A 202 17.97 -12.58 17.22
C ASP A 202 18.40 -11.82 15.97
N THR A 203 19.58 -12.17 15.46
CA THR A 203 20.24 -11.57 14.29
C THR A 203 20.22 -12.49 13.07
N GLY A 204 19.49 -13.60 13.14
CA GLY A 204 19.36 -14.53 12.02
C GLY A 204 18.85 -13.83 10.74
N PRO A 205 19.22 -14.33 9.56
CA PRO A 205 18.95 -13.68 8.28
C PRO A 205 17.44 -13.49 8.02
N ASP A 206 16.63 -14.41 8.50
CA ASP A 206 15.16 -14.38 8.31
C ASP A 206 14.42 -13.54 9.34
N THR A 207 15.15 -12.94 10.29
CA THR A 207 14.54 -12.08 11.32
C THR A 207 13.95 -10.82 10.70
N PRO A 208 12.73 -10.40 11.08
CA PRO A 208 12.12 -9.19 10.55
C PRO A 208 13.00 -7.96 10.78
N LEU A 209 13.16 -7.12 9.75
CA LEU A 209 13.90 -5.86 9.88
C LEU A 209 13.27 -4.97 10.95
N LEU A 210 11.96 -4.72 10.85
CA LEU A 210 11.19 -3.97 11.85
C LEU A 210 10.55 -4.96 12.83
N CYS A 211 11.03 -4.99 14.06
CA CYS A 211 10.66 -6.00 15.04
C CYS A 211 10.35 -5.43 16.44
N HIS A 212 9.66 -6.23 17.22
CA HIS A 212 9.34 -6.00 18.62
C HIS A 212 9.26 -7.35 19.36
N TYR A 213 9.26 -7.36 20.68
CA TYR A 213 8.98 -8.54 21.48
C TYR A 213 7.48 -8.82 21.57
N SER A 214 7.09 -10.06 21.51
CA SER A 214 5.71 -10.52 21.66
C SER A 214 5.56 -11.46 22.84
N GLY A 215 4.46 -11.26 23.59
CA GLY A 215 4.05 -12.16 24.67
C GLY A 215 4.96 -12.19 25.88
N ARG A 216 4.67 -13.12 26.82
CA ARG A 216 5.43 -13.34 28.08
C ARG A 216 6.82 -13.93 27.80
N ASN A 217 6.97 -14.68 26.72
CA ASN A 217 8.21 -15.42 26.42
C ASN A 217 9.22 -14.58 25.61
N GLY A 218 8.98 -13.29 25.39
CA GLY A 218 9.92 -12.39 24.72
C GLY A 218 10.29 -12.79 23.28
N SER A 219 9.45 -13.58 22.57
CA SER A 219 9.74 -13.98 21.19
C SER A 219 9.78 -12.76 20.26
N LEU A 220 10.77 -12.72 19.37
CA LEU A 220 10.90 -11.65 18.39
C LEU A 220 9.84 -11.79 17.31
N ARG A 221 9.13 -10.71 17.00
CA ARG A 221 8.11 -10.66 15.94
C ARG A 221 8.24 -9.39 15.10
N GLY A 222 7.86 -9.50 13.83
CA GLY A 222 7.72 -8.35 12.95
C GLY A 222 6.54 -7.46 13.35
N TYR A 223 6.66 -6.18 13.05
CA TYR A 223 5.54 -5.24 13.18
C TYR A 223 4.38 -5.65 12.30
N THR A 224 3.17 -5.56 12.83
CA THR A 224 1.94 -5.75 12.05
C THR A 224 1.55 -4.45 11.32
N GLY A 225 0.72 -4.58 10.28
CA GLY A 225 0.18 -3.40 9.58
C GLY A 225 -0.61 -2.46 10.50
N THR A 226 -1.33 -3.03 11.50
CA THR A 226 -2.06 -2.25 12.51
C THR A 226 -1.08 -1.59 13.50
N GLY A 227 -0.08 -2.32 13.99
CA GLY A 227 0.90 -1.80 14.94
C GLY A 227 1.71 -0.64 14.37
N LEU A 228 2.26 -0.80 13.17
CA LEU A 228 2.95 0.29 12.47
C LEU A 228 2.00 1.45 12.17
N GLY A 229 0.78 1.14 11.70
CA GLY A 229 -0.23 2.16 11.38
C GLY A 229 -0.63 3.00 12.59
N ASN A 230 -0.79 2.39 13.77
CA ASN A 230 -1.07 3.10 15.00
C ASN A 230 0.11 3.98 15.44
N GLY A 231 1.34 3.45 15.38
CA GLY A 231 2.53 4.22 15.70
C GLY A 231 2.68 5.47 14.82
N LEU A 232 2.57 5.30 13.50
CA LEU A 232 2.64 6.44 12.56
C LEU A 232 1.49 7.43 12.75
N ARG A 233 0.27 6.96 13.06
CA ARG A 233 -0.88 7.85 13.32
C ARG A 233 -0.67 8.69 14.59
N THR A 234 -0.06 8.13 15.63
CA THR A 234 0.33 8.87 16.82
C THR A 234 1.34 9.99 16.47
N LEU A 235 2.38 9.65 15.70
CA LEU A 235 3.38 10.64 15.26
C LEU A 235 2.78 11.74 14.40
N LEU A 236 1.84 11.42 13.51
CA LEU A 236 1.16 12.41 12.67
C LEU A 236 0.36 13.41 13.51
N ARG A 237 -0.25 12.98 14.62
CA ARG A 237 -0.94 13.86 15.56
C ARG A 237 0.04 14.72 16.36
N GLU A 238 1.07 14.11 16.92
CA GLU A 238 2.10 14.80 17.71
C GLU A 238 2.88 15.85 16.89
N ALA A 239 3.10 15.57 15.61
CA ALA A 239 3.77 16.46 14.68
C ALA A 239 2.81 17.44 13.96
N GLU A 240 1.49 17.38 14.25
CA GLU A 240 0.44 18.19 13.63
C GLU A 240 0.48 18.18 12.10
N VAL A 241 0.78 17.01 11.50
CA VAL A 241 0.84 16.84 10.04
C VAL A 241 -0.54 16.47 9.53
N GLN A 242 -1.32 17.47 9.15
CA GLN A 242 -2.68 17.35 8.62
C GLN A 242 -2.92 18.37 7.50
N ASN A 243 -3.93 18.12 6.64
CA ASN A 243 -4.34 19.09 5.63
C ASN A 243 -5.28 20.15 6.23
N ALA A 244 -5.69 21.12 5.40
CA ALA A 244 -6.63 22.17 5.79
C ALA A 244 -7.98 21.65 6.35
N ASP A 245 -8.40 20.45 5.94
CA ASP A 245 -9.61 19.80 6.45
C ASP A 245 -9.37 19.03 7.76
N GLY A 246 -8.20 19.10 8.39
CA GLY A 246 -7.85 18.34 9.58
C GLY A 246 -7.62 16.83 9.34
N LYS A 247 -7.46 16.40 8.08
CA LYS A 247 -7.26 14.98 7.74
C LYS A 247 -5.79 14.63 7.72
N TYR A 248 -5.45 13.51 8.36
CA TYR A 248 -4.09 12.97 8.41
C TYR A 248 -3.73 12.19 7.15
N PRO A 249 -2.42 12.19 6.75
CA PRO A 249 -1.92 11.31 5.70
C PRO A 249 -2.15 9.83 6.02
N ARG A 250 -2.40 9.06 4.98
CA ARG A 250 -2.36 7.59 5.04
C ARG A 250 -0.93 7.11 4.85
N ILE A 251 -0.60 5.89 5.30
CA ILE A 251 0.74 5.32 5.09
C ILE A 251 1.10 5.27 3.59
N HIS A 252 0.11 5.08 2.72
CA HIS A 252 0.37 5.04 1.27
C HIS A 252 0.71 6.42 0.70
N ASP A 253 0.33 7.50 1.38
CA ASP A 253 0.61 8.86 0.94
C ASP A 253 2.11 9.20 1.03
N PHE A 254 2.89 8.54 1.88
CA PHE A 254 4.36 8.64 1.87
C PHE A 254 4.96 8.21 0.52
N ARG A 255 4.44 7.13 -0.05
CA ARG A 255 4.87 6.65 -1.36
C ARG A 255 4.38 7.55 -2.49
N HIS A 256 3.18 8.14 -2.36
CA HIS A 256 2.70 9.16 -3.28
C HIS A 256 3.63 10.38 -3.26
N SER A 257 4.01 10.85 -2.06
CA SER A 257 4.96 11.95 -1.87
C SER A 257 6.32 11.66 -2.50
N PHE A 258 6.87 10.44 -2.32
CA PHE A 258 8.10 10.02 -2.99
C PHE A 258 8.01 10.18 -4.51
N ALA A 259 6.93 9.69 -5.13
CA ALA A 259 6.75 9.76 -6.57
C ALA A 259 6.65 11.20 -7.06
N VAL A 260 5.88 12.03 -6.36
CA VAL A 260 5.71 13.46 -6.68
C VAL A 260 7.03 14.22 -6.53
N GLN A 261 7.75 14.02 -5.43
CA GLN A 261 9.04 14.68 -5.19
C GLN A 261 10.12 14.25 -6.20
N ALA A 262 10.08 13.01 -6.69
CA ALA A 262 10.96 12.57 -7.79
C ALA A 262 10.67 13.33 -9.08
N MET A 263 9.39 13.46 -9.45
CA MET A 263 8.98 14.19 -10.65
C MET A 263 9.25 15.70 -10.55
N LEU A 264 8.99 16.32 -9.38
CA LEU A 264 9.31 17.74 -9.15
C LEU A 264 10.80 18.02 -9.34
N ARG A 265 11.68 17.17 -8.79
CA ARG A 265 13.13 17.31 -9.01
C ARG A 265 13.50 17.22 -10.47
N TRP A 266 12.89 16.32 -11.25
CA TRP A 266 13.14 16.23 -12.68
C TRP A 266 12.69 17.48 -13.44
N TYR A 267 11.53 18.03 -13.09
CA TYR A 267 11.08 19.32 -13.65
C TYR A 267 12.05 20.45 -13.34
N GLN A 268 12.47 20.57 -12.08
CA GLN A 268 13.43 21.61 -11.63
C GLN A 268 14.82 21.47 -12.28
N GLN A 269 15.26 20.22 -12.54
CA GLN A 269 16.54 19.93 -13.19
C GLN A 269 16.48 20.00 -14.74
N GLY A 270 15.35 20.34 -15.31
CA GLY A 270 15.17 20.36 -16.77
C GLY A 270 15.16 18.97 -17.43
N ALA A 271 15.12 17.89 -16.66
CA ALA A 271 15.12 16.53 -17.20
C ALA A 271 13.80 16.18 -17.90
N ASP A 272 13.85 15.23 -18.82
CA ASP A 272 12.65 14.71 -19.48
C ASP A 272 11.86 13.82 -18.51
N VAL A 273 10.75 14.35 -18.00
CA VAL A 273 9.89 13.66 -17.04
C VAL A 273 9.20 12.47 -17.70
N GLN A 274 8.78 12.57 -18.96
CA GLN A 274 8.09 11.49 -19.66
C GLN A 274 9.02 10.31 -19.91
N ALA A 275 10.25 10.55 -20.34
CA ALA A 275 11.27 9.53 -20.52
C ALA A 275 11.69 8.86 -19.19
N ASN A 276 11.51 9.53 -18.03
CA ASN A 276 11.85 9.00 -16.72
C ASN A 276 10.67 8.30 -16.01
N LEU A 277 9.41 8.51 -16.43
CA LEU A 277 8.24 7.85 -15.85
C LEU A 277 8.34 6.31 -15.85
N PRO A 278 8.78 5.62 -16.92
CA PRO A 278 8.96 4.18 -16.91
C PRO A 278 9.97 3.71 -15.85
N LYS A 279 11.07 4.46 -15.64
CA LYS A 279 12.09 4.17 -14.63
C LYS A 279 11.50 4.27 -13.23
N LEU A 280 10.69 5.33 -12.96
CA LEU A 280 9.99 5.49 -11.69
C LEU A 280 8.96 4.37 -11.48
N ALA A 281 8.20 4.00 -12.51
CA ALA A 281 7.25 2.90 -12.44
C ALA A 281 7.94 1.58 -12.09
N MET A 282 9.08 1.29 -12.72
CA MET A 282 9.89 0.10 -12.44
C MET A 282 10.47 0.12 -11.01
N TYR A 283 11.04 1.24 -10.58
CA TYR A 283 11.55 1.44 -9.22
C TYR A 283 10.47 1.21 -8.17
N LEU A 284 9.31 1.79 -8.38
CA LEU A 284 8.14 1.60 -7.51
C LEU A 284 7.54 0.18 -7.61
N GLY A 285 7.81 -0.59 -8.66
CA GLY A 285 7.16 -1.87 -8.93
C GLY A 285 5.68 -1.68 -9.28
N HIS A 286 5.37 -0.72 -10.14
CA HIS A 286 4.07 -0.57 -10.76
C HIS A 286 3.98 -1.50 -11.96
N VAL A 287 2.82 -2.14 -12.14
CA VAL A 287 2.55 -3.03 -13.29
C VAL A 287 2.23 -2.21 -14.54
N SER A 288 1.70 -1.00 -14.35
CA SER A 288 1.34 -0.09 -15.43
C SER A 288 1.90 1.30 -15.15
N ILE A 289 2.42 1.94 -16.18
CA ILE A 289 2.89 3.33 -16.16
C ILE A 289 1.74 4.28 -15.82
N ILE A 290 0.50 3.94 -16.20
CA ILE A 290 -0.72 4.72 -15.89
C ILE A 290 -0.83 4.96 -14.38
N SER A 291 -0.44 3.97 -13.56
CA SER A 291 -0.43 4.12 -12.09
C SER A 291 0.57 5.17 -11.60
N THR A 292 1.59 5.48 -12.40
CA THR A 292 2.58 6.53 -12.10
C THR A 292 2.16 7.85 -12.72
N ALA A 293 1.61 7.84 -13.94
CA ALA A 293 1.08 9.03 -14.61
C ALA A 293 -0.09 9.67 -13.83
N TYR A 294 -0.83 8.88 -13.04
CA TYR A 294 -1.86 9.40 -12.12
C TYR A 294 -1.36 10.55 -11.24
N TYR A 295 -0.09 10.55 -10.83
CA TYR A 295 0.49 11.61 -10.00
C TYR A 295 0.62 12.95 -10.72
N LEU A 296 0.66 12.97 -12.04
CA LEU A 296 0.74 14.21 -12.84
C LEU A 296 -0.54 15.03 -12.79
N GLN A 297 -1.68 14.41 -12.52
CA GLN A 297 -3.00 15.04 -12.62
C GLN A 297 -3.41 15.85 -11.38
N TRP A 298 -2.79 15.61 -10.22
CA TRP A 298 -3.33 16.05 -8.93
C TRP A 298 -2.40 16.94 -8.09
N VAL A 299 -1.27 17.35 -8.63
CA VAL A 299 -0.30 18.11 -7.84
C VAL A 299 -0.10 19.49 -8.43
N PRO A 300 -0.67 20.55 -7.80
CA PRO A 300 -0.50 21.94 -8.24
C PRO A 300 0.96 22.34 -8.47
N ALA A 301 1.87 21.88 -7.58
CA ALA A 301 3.30 22.15 -7.71
C ALA A 301 3.93 21.57 -9.00
N LEU A 302 3.45 20.40 -9.48
CA LEU A 302 3.89 19.83 -10.76
C LEU A 302 3.35 20.66 -11.93
N ALA A 303 2.10 21.09 -11.88
CA ALA A 303 1.51 21.96 -12.90
C ALA A 303 2.25 23.30 -12.96
N GLN A 304 2.55 23.90 -11.82
CA GLN A 304 3.31 25.15 -11.73
C GLN A 304 4.74 24.99 -12.29
N ALA A 305 5.45 23.91 -11.93
CA ALA A 305 6.79 23.64 -12.44
C ALA A 305 6.79 23.40 -13.96
N ALA A 306 5.76 22.74 -14.49
CA ALA A 306 5.57 22.55 -15.92
C ALA A 306 5.29 23.89 -16.64
N SER A 307 4.43 24.75 -16.06
CA SER A 307 4.14 26.09 -16.60
C SER A 307 5.38 26.97 -16.63
N GLN A 308 6.13 27.05 -15.53
CA GLN A 308 7.38 27.81 -15.46
C GLN A 308 8.39 27.35 -16.51
N ARG A 309 8.50 26.04 -16.73
CA ARG A 309 9.38 25.50 -17.77
C ARG A 309 8.91 25.84 -19.18
N PHE A 310 7.59 25.83 -19.41
CA PHE A 310 7.01 26.24 -20.68
C PHE A 310 7.28 27.74 -20.92
N GLU A 311 7.03 28.59 -19.94
CA GLU A 311 7.29 30.02 -19.99
C GLU A 311 8.77 30.32 -20.26
N ALA A 312 9.68 29.65 -19.56
CA ALA A 312 11.12 29.79 -19.74
C ALA A 312 11.58 29.40 -21.17
N LYS A 313 10.90 28.43 -21.80
CA LYS A 313 11.26 27.96 -23.14
C LYS A 313 10.56 28.69 -24.26
N PHE A 314 9.35 29.15 -24.05
CA PHE A 314 8.46 29.69 -25.09
C PHE A 314 7.90 31.08 -24.77
N GLY A 315 8.19 31.64 -23.61
CA GLY A 315 7.61 32.92 -23.17
C GLY A 315 7.94 34.08 -24.08
N THR A 316 9.15 34.11 -24.67
CA THR A 316 9.55 35.12 -25.65
C THR A 316 8.76 35.03 -26.97
N LEU A 317 8.30 33.82 -27.33
CA LEU A 317 7.47 33.61 -28.52
C LEU A 317 6.03 34.09 -28.34
N ILE A 318 5.56 34.11 -27.08
CA ILE A 318 4.18 34.48 -26.72
C ILE A 318 4.09 35.98 -26.41
N GLN A 319 5.17 36.59 -25.93
CA GLN A 319 5.24 38.04 -25.65
C GLN A 319 5.47 38.87 -26.89
N GLY A 320 5.00 38.42 -28.03
CA GLY A 320 5.01 39.07 -29.32
C GLY A 320 5.88 40.31 -29.41
N ASP A 321 6.81 40.36 -30.30
CA ASP A 321 7.62 41.54 -30.62
C ASP A 321 6.78 42.83 -30.49
N LYS A 322 7.09 43.62 -29.47
CA LYS A 322 6.81 45.06 -29.59
C LYS A 322 7.81 45.59 -30.62
N LEU A 323 7.44 45.49 -31.90
CA LEU A 323 7.96 46.30 -32.95
C LEU A 323 7.44 47.71 -32.80
#